data_093a21ada1e89360e4296035c6755a78
#
_entry.id   093a21ada1e89360e4296035c6755a78
#
_cell.length_a   1.000
_cell.length_b   1.000
_cell.length_c   1.000
_cell.angle_alpha   90.00
_cell.angle_beta   90.00
_cell.angle_gamma   90.00
#
_symmetry.space_group_name_H-M   'P 1'
#
loop_
_entity.id
_entity.type
_entity.pdbx_description
1 polymer ?
#
loop_
_entity_poly.entity_id
_entity_poly.type
_entity_poly.pdbx_seq_one_letter_code
_entity_poly.pdbx_strand_id
1 'polypeptide(L)'
;MKKWWLGILCVSFLIPAGMASAQQSANVDKWKAEYQKRIESTLAWRKKQKAENPLDLYHSRPDYVVYRPEVNETVLGDCYNDHFQVFDGVDGTMFAVDCQATCEGALDQHIAFYRSDDKGKTWSKPKVLAGPKTMNDETPIASWGFPMVSRSGRIYVIYNQYVPGKVSTNRQHTGVMTAIYSDDKGETWSEPQRVPGVPRSVNDSSDTSIPSEWVVWQRPLRLGNDGHYLVGVTRYTAPEHHHKYRTVTEFIHFMNIDDDPEPKELVLKWVLTGEDCLHTGVHCEEPGIVKLPDGRLFVLLRTGTGYPCWSVSTDGGFTWSAPEKLLDRDGGKPFLHPVSPCPIYDWKGCEAGSGFYYALIHNKFDFNNKNPWQNRGPLYLIAGKYQPGAKQPIWFTAEPKLFIDRPSGNSFYASCTQVDGKCVLWYNDQKFYLLGKIIGPEWFEGVDGVH
;
A
#
# COMPACT_ATOMS: atom_id res chain seq x y z
N MET A 1 -14.92 -61.20 20.99
CA MET A 1 -14.69 -59.80 20.59
C MET A 1 -13.20 -59.65 20.26
N LYS A 2 -12.83 -59.71 18.96
CA LYS A 2 -11.44 -59.62 18.48
C LYS A 2 -11.14 -58.16 18.09
N LYS A 3 -10.18 -57.51 18.77
CA LYS A 3 -9.66 -56.20 18.38
C LYS A 3 -8.62 -56.41 17.30
N TRP A 4 -8.81 -55.77 16.12
CA TRP A 4 -7.82 -55.68 15.06
C TRP A 4 -7.08 -54.33 15.25
N TRP A 5 -5.75 -54.40 15.39
CA TRP A 5 -4.84 -53.27 15.27
C TRP A 5 -4.42 -53.18 13.81
N LEU A 6 -4.77 -52.10 13.13
CA LEU A 6 -4.13 -51.71 11.85
C LEU A 6 -2.91 -50.88 12.16
N GLY A 7 -1.76 -51.45 11.95
CA GLY A 7 -0.49 -50.71 11.94
C GLY A 7 -0.39 -49.90 10.64
N ILE A 8 -0.34 -48.57 10.74
CA ILE A 8 -0.01 -47.70 9.63
C ILE A 8 1.51 -47.71 9.47
N LEU A 9 2.00 -48.36 8.40
CA LEU A 9 3.39 -48.24 7.95
C LEU A 9 3.56 -46.86 7.33
N CYS A 10 4.23 -45.91 8.01
CA CYS A 10 4.78 -44.71 7.41
C CYS A 10 5.97 -45.11 6.52
N VAL A 11 5.73 -45.23 5.22
CA VAL A 11 6.80 -45.32 4.23
C VAL A 11 7.29 -43.90 3.97
N SER A 12 8.39 -43.53 4.61
CA SER A 12 9.13 -42.29 4.32
C SER A 12 9.80 -42.47 2.95
N PHE A 13 9.20 -41.89 1.92
CA PHE A 13 9.89 -41.72 0.64
C PHE A 13 10.98 -40.67 0.80
N LEU A 14 12.19 -41.08 0.97
CA LEU A 14 13.39 -40.26 0.77
C LEU A 14 13.47 -39.92 -0.74
N ILE A 15 13.04 -38.74 -1.13
CA ILE A 15 13.25 -38.21 -2.48
C ILE A 15 14.77 -37.92 -2.60
N PRO A 16 15.48 -38.46 -3.57
CA PRO A 16 16.89 -38.15 -3.77
C PRO A 16 17.07 -36.66 -4.02
N ALA A 17 18.07 -36.04 -3.41
CA ALA A 17 18.33 -34.59 -3.51
C ALA A 17 18.42 -34.07 -4.98
N GLY A 18 18.81 -34.91 -5.93
CA GLY A 18 18.82 -34.60 -7.36
C GLY A 18 17.44 -34.50 -8.01
N MET A 19 16.40 -35.23 -7.52
CA MET A 19 15.05 -35.11 -8.04
C MET A 19 14.33 -33.85 -7.53
N ALA A 20 14.60 -33.44 -6.30
CA ALA A 20 14.05 -32.21 -5.75
C ALA A 20 14.56 -30.96 -6.52
N SER A 21 15.84 -30.95 -6.90
CA SER A 21 16.41 -29.85 -7.70
C SER A 21 15.87 -29.79 -9.13
N ALA A 22 15.66 -30.96 -9.78
CA ALA A 22 15.09 -31.03 -11.13
C ALA A 22 13.62 -30.61 -11.15
N GLN A 23 12.83 -30.98 -10.13
CA GLN A 23 11.44 -30.59 -10.01
C GLN A 23 11.27 -29.10 -9.67
N GLN A 24 12.20 -28.56 -8.90
CA GLN A 24 12.26 -27.13 -8.59
C GLN A 24 12.64 -26.31 -9.83
N SER A 25 13.59 -26.78 -10.65
CA SER A 25 13.96 -26.18 -11.93
C SER A 25 12.78 -26.20 -12.93
N ALA A 26 12.10 -27.35 -13.10
CA ALA A 26 10.95 -27.47 -13.98
C ALA A 26 9.78 -26.56 -13.57
N ASN A 27 9.55 -26.37 -12.27
CA ASN A 27 8.54 -25.45 -11.74
C ASN A 27 8.92 -23.97 -12.03
N VAL A 28 10.20 -23.64 -11.94
CA VAL A 28 10.70 -22.30 -12.27
C VAL A 28 10.52 -21.99 -13.77
N ASP A 29 10.82 -22.96 -14.65
CA ASP A 29 10.69 -22.78 -16.10
C ASP A 29 9.23 -22.69 -16.54
N LYS A 30 8.35 -23.52 -16.00
CA LYS A 30 6.90 -23.43 -16.19
C LYS A 30 6.36 -22.09 -15.75
N TRP A 31 6.80 -21.63 -14.58
CA TRP A 31 6.39 -20.35 -14.03
C TRP A 31 6.88 -19.18 -14.90
N LYS A 32 8.14 -19.21 -15.40
CA LYS A 32 8.66 -18.20 -16.33
C LYS A 32 7.84 -18.13 -17.60
N ALA A 33 7.44 -19.27 -18.17
CA ALA A 33 6.63 -19.32 -19.39
C ALA A 33 5.20 -18.76 -19.18
N GLU A 34 4.53 -19.12 -18.08
CA GLU A 34 3.22 -18.58 -17.73
C GLU A 34 3.30 -17.07 -17.48
N TYR A 35 4.37 -16.62 -16.89
CA TYR A 35 4.64 -15.24 -16.58
C TYR A 35 4.92 -14.41 -17.85
N GLN A 36 5.72 -14.93 -18.78
CA GLN A 36 5.98 -14.31 -20.06
C GLN A 36 4.67 -14.12 -20.86
N LYS A 37 3.81 -15.13 -20.84
CA LYS A 37 2.47 -15.08 -21.43
C LYS A 37 1.58 -13.97 -20.82
N ARG A 38 1.70 -13.76 -19.51
CA ARG A 38 1.00 -12.68 -18.80
C ARG A 38 1.52 -11.30 -19.22
N ILE A 39 2.84 -11.14 -19.34
CA ILE A 39 3.48 -9.91 -19.85
C ILE A 39 2.95 -9.59 -21.24
N GLU A 40 3.02 -10.53 -22.17
CA GLU A 40 2.56 -10.37 -23.56
C GLU A 40 1.10 -9.98 -23.64
N SER A 41 0.24 -10.66 -22.88
CA SER A 41 -1.20 -10.35 -22.85
C SER A 41 -1.49 -8.97 -22.24
N THR A 42 -0.73 -8.56 -21.22
CA THR A 42 -0.86 -7.23 -20.62
C THR A 42 -0.45 -6.14 -21.59
N LEU A 43 0.68 -6.29 -22.25
CA LEU A 43 1.17 -5.34 -23.26
C LEU A 43 0.18 -5.21 -24.44
N ALA A 44 -0.31 -6.33 -24.96
CA ALA A 44 -1.29 -6.34 -26.04
C ALA A 44 -2.58 -5.61 -25.64
N TRP A 45 -3.08 -5.89 -24.42
CA TRP A 45 -4.28 -5.21 -23.89
C TRP A 45 -4.05 -3.71 -23.69
N ARG A 46 -2.91 -3.29 -23.13
CA ARG A 46 -2.57 -1.88 -22.90
C ARG A 46 -2.37 -1.12 -24.20
N LYS A 47 -1.75 -1.73 -25.23
CA LYS A 47 -1.65 -1.17 -26.57
C LYS A 47 -3.02 -0.93 -27.20
N LYS A 48 -3.91 -1.92 -27.09
CA LYS A 48 -5.29 -1.80 -27.55
C LYS A 48 -6.01 -0.66 -26.83
N GLN A 49 -5.93 -0.58 -25.51
CA GLN A 49 -6.51 0.51 -24.73
C GLN A 49 -6.00 1.89 -25.19
N LYS A 50 -4.68 2.02 -25.37
CA LYS A 50 -4.06 3.27 -25.82
C LYS A 50 -4.52 3.68 -27.22
N ALA A 51 -4.72 2.72 -28.12
CA ALA A 51 -5.17 2.96 -29.49
C ALA A 51 -6.66 3.29 -29.58
N GLU A 52 -7.52 2.57 -28.84
CA GLU A 52 -8.97 2.71 -28.89
C GLU A 52 -9.48 3.86 -28.01
N ASN A 53 -8.82 4.15 -26.91
CA ASN A 53 -9.22 5.17 -25.95
C ASN A 53 -8.00 5.79 -25.26
N PRO A 54 -7.21 6.62 -25.96
CA PRO A 54 -5.93 7.13 -25.50
C PRO A 54 -6.01 7.90 -24.17
N LEU A 55 -7.19 8.32 -23.72
CA LEU A 55 -7.44 9.07 -22.51
C LEU A 55 -8.81 8.79 -21.93
N ASP A 56 -9.06 7.55 -21.51
CA ASP A 56 -10.26 7.29 -20.69
C ASP A 56 -10.12 7.87 -19.28
N LEU A 57 -9.90 9.18 -19.22
CA LEU A 57 -9.96 9.98 -18.00
C LEU A 57 -11.40 10.42 -17.68
N TYR A 58 -12.36 10.02 -18.51
CA TYR A 58 -13.76 10.39 -18.38
C TYR A 58 -14.34 9.96 -17.02
N HIS A 59 -14.00 8.76 -16.58
CA HIS A 59 -14.53 8.21 -15.33
C HIS A 59 -13.96 8.88 -14.08
N SER A 60 -12.69 9.29 -14.08
CA SER A 60 -12.04 9.90 -12.92
C SER A 60 -12.00 11.42 -12.94
N ARG A 61 -12.07 12.04 -14.13
CA ARG A 61 -12.04 13.51 -14.34
C ARG A 61 -10.97 14.19 -13.48
N PRO A 62 -9.69 13.88 -13.68
CA PRO A 62 -8.61 14.42 -12.86
C PRO A 62 -8.38 15.92 -13.14
N ASP A 63 -7.83 16.63 -12.15
CA ASP A 63 -7.35 18.00 -12.29
C ASP A 63 -5.88 18.05 -12.70
N TYR A 64 -5.12 16.99 -12.37
CA TYR A 64 -3.70 16.86 -12.65
C TYR A 64 -3.40 15.51 -13.32
N VAL A 65 -2.43 15.52 -14.24
CA VAL A 65 -1.88 14.31 -14.85
C VAL A 65 -0.39 14.26 -14.54
N VAL A 66 0.01 13.31 -13.70
CA VAL A 66 1.41 13.13 -13.30
C VAL A 66 2.16 12.29 -14.33
N TYR A 67 1.59 11.14 -14.70
CA TYR A 67 2.21 10.25 -15.65
C TYR A 67 1.18 9.52 -16.53
N ARG A 68 1.52 9.43 -17.81
CA ARG A 68 0.81 8.62 -18.82
C ARG A 68 1.77 7.59 -19.35
N PRO A 69 1.53 6.30 -19.15
CA PRO A 69 2.40 5.26 -19.65
C PRO A 69 2.60 5.33 -21.18
N GLU A 70 3.83 5.18 -21.60
CA GLU A 70 4.20 5.13 -23.01
C GLU A 70 3.90 3.75 -23.63
N VAL A 71 3.75 2.71 -22.77
CA VAL A 71 3.58 1.31 -23.14
C VAL A 71 4.78 0.83 -23.96
N ASN A 72 5.95 1.02 -23.37
CA ASN A 72 7.22 0.72 -24.01
C ASN A 72 7.57 -0.77 -23.86
N GLU A 73 7.97 -1.43 -24.94
CA GLU A 73 8.40 -2.84 -24.96
C GLU A 73 9.90 -3.03 -24.97
N THR A 74 10.66 -1.97 -25.30
CA THR A 74 12.11 -2.06 -25.49
C THR A 74 12.89 -1.52 -24.30
N VAL A 75 12.18 -0.83 -23.38
CA VAL A 75 12.72 -0.27 -22.15
C VAL A 75 12.00 -0.95 -20.97
N LEU A 76 12.31 -0.56 -19.77
CA LEU A 76 11.63 -1.02 -18.57
C LEU A 76 10.12 -0.80 -18.68
N GLY A 77 9.32 -1.78 -18.25
CA GLY A 77 7.86 -1.71 -18.38
C GLY A 77 7.25 -0.62 -17.50
N ASP A 78 6.24 0.06 -18.05
CA ASP A 78 5.52 1.16 -17.41
C ASP A 78 3.99 0.96 -17.41
N CYS A 79 3.55 -0.26 -17.71
CA CYS A 79 2.12 -0.59 -17.84
C CYS A 79 1.40 -0.89 -16.52
N TYR A 80 2.16 -0.98 -15.43
CA TYR A 80 1.66 -1.14 -14.08
C TYR A 80 2.29 -0.06 -13.21
N ASN A 81 1.45 0.79 -12.64
CA ASN A 81 1.83 1.87 -11.73
C ASN A 81 0.95 1.75 -10.49
N ASP A 82 1.57 1.49 -9.36
CA ASP A 82 0.84 1.23 -8.12
C ASP A 82 1.56 1.81 -6.91
N HIS A 83 0.85 1.95 -5.79
CA HIS A 83 1.42 2.50 -4.58
C HIS A 83 1.99 3.92 -4.78
N PHE A 84 1.15 4.80 -5.31
CA PHE A 84 1.53 6.15 -5.71
C PHE A 84 1.56 7.10 -4.50
N GLN A 85 2.77 7.51 -4.09
CA GLN A 85 3.02 8.35 -2.92
C GLN A 85 3.57 9.71 -3.36
N VAL A 86 2.73 10.74 -3.38
CA VAL A 86 3.16 12.13 -3.58
C VAL A 86 3.44 12.77 -2.21
N PHE A 87 4.52 13.54 -2.13
CA PHE A 87 4.95 14.20 -0.89
C PHE A 87 5.68 15.51 -1.19
N ASP A 88 5.74 16.38 -0.17
CA ASP A 88 6.36 17.68 -0.28
C ASP A 88 7.78 17.66 0.29
N GLY A 89 8.70 18.35 -0.39
CA GLY A 89 9.98 18.74 0.18
C GLY A 89 9.82 19.95 1.12
N VAL A 90 10.87 20.27 1.84
CA VAL A 90 10.87 21.38 2.82
C VAL A 90 10.74 22.77 2.19
N ASP A 91 11.01 22.91 0.88
CA ASP A 91 10.95 24.14 0.12
C ASP A 91 9.74 24.27 -0.81
N GLY A 92 8.79 23.33 -0.71
CA GLY A 92 7.60 23.27 -1.54
C GLY A 92 7.79 22.62 -2.91
N THR A 93 8.97 22.08 -3.22
CA THR A 93 9.16 21.13 -4.33
C THR A 93 8.34 19.88 -4.05
N MET A 94 7.65 19.37 -5.06
CA MET A 94 6.85 18.14 -4.90
C MET A 94 7.58 16.95 -5.51
N PHE A 95 7.46 15.83 -4.86
CA PHE A 95 8.03 14.57 -5.27
C PHE A 95 6.98 13.46 -5.28
N ALA A 96 7.25 12.42 -6.05
CA ALA A 96 6.43 11.21 -5.99
C ALA A 96 7.29 9.95 -6.16
N VAL A 97 6.84 8.88 -5.53
CA VAL A 97 7.35 7.53 -5.78
C VAL A 97 6.18 6.61 -6.10
N ASP A 98 6.40 5.67 -6.98
CA ASP A 98 5.46 4.58 -7.25
C ASP A 98 6.20 3.25 -7.52
N CYS A 99 5.43 2.18 -7.51
CA CYS A 99 5.89 0.86 -7.90
C CYS A 99 5.52 0.62 -9.36
N GLN A 100 6.50 0.63 -10.25
CA GLN A 100 6.29 0.55 -11.69
C GLN A 100 6.78 -0.79 -12.26
N ALA A 101 6.10 -1.32 -13.28
CA ALA A 101 6.46 -2.56 -13.94
C ALA A 101 5.70 -2.75 -15.28
N THR A 102 6.02 -3.81 -16.03
CA THR A 102 5.18 -4.27 -17.15
C THR A 102 3.81 -4.75 -16.66
N CYS A 103 3.77 -5.52 -15.59
CA CYS A 103 2.54 -5.96 -14.90
C CYS A 103 2.84 -6.23 -13.43
N GLU A 104 1.81 -6.37 -12.62
CA GLU A 104 1.94 -6.64 -11.17
C GLU A 104 2.80 -7.87 -10.89
N GLY A 105 3.88 -7.67 -10.14
CA GLY A 105 4.84 -8.72 -9.78
C GLY A 105 5.80 -9.12 -10.91
N ALA A 106 5.94 -8.29 -11.93
CA ALA A 106 6.88 -8.48 -13.02
C ALA A 106 8.34 -8.55 -12.54
N LEU A 107 9.20 -9.23 -13.31
CA LEU A 107 10.64 -9.28 -13.03
C LEU A 107 11.32 -7.92 -13.23
N ASP A 108 10.67 -7.01 -13.92
CA ASP A 108 11.09 -5.64 -14.15
C ASP A 108 10.49 -4.64 -13.12
N GLN A 109 9.86 -5.14 -12.04
CA GLN A 109 9.26 -4.28 -11.03
C GLN A 109 10.34 -3.49 -10.29
N HIS A 110 10.14 -2.17 -10.24
CA HIS A 110 11.08 -1.20 -9.71
C HIS A 110 10.38 -0.05 -9.01
N ILE A 111 11.12 0.76 -8.28
CA ILE A 111 10.66 2.02 -7.71
C ILE A 111 10.98 3.15 -8.67
N ALA A 112 9.95 3.83 -9.14
CA ALA A 112 10.06 5.04 -9.96
C ALA A 112 9.91 6.31 -9.10
N PHE A 113 10.61 7.36 -9.48
CA PHE A 113 10.61 8.66 -8.83
C PHE A 113 10.28 9.77 -9.82
N TYR A 114 9.53 10.75 -9.36
CA TYR A 114 9.11 11.93 -10.13
C TYR A 114 9.34 13.20 -9.30
N ARG A 115 9.57 14.30 -9.99
CA ARG A 115 9.73 15.62 -9.38
C ARG A 115 8.89 16.66 -10.13
N SER A 116 8.33 17.59 -9.37
CA SER A 116 7.63 18.77 -9.86
C SER A 116 8.14 20.02 -9.14
N ASP A 117 8.58 21.01 -9.90
CA ASP A 117 9.04 22.30 -9.39
C ASP A 117 7.94 23.39 -9.52
N ASP A 118 6.75 23.04 -10.00
CA ASP A 118 5.64 23.95 -10.28
C ASP A 118 4.32 23.53 -9.59
N LYS A 119 4.46 22.92 -8.40
CA LYS A 119 3.34 22.49 -7.55
C LYS A 119 2.42 21.47 -8.23
N GLY A 120 3.02 20.48 -8.85
CA GLY A 120 2.31 19.35 -9.45
C GLY A 120 1.67 19.62 -10.82
N LYS A 121 1.87 20.79 -11.42
CA LYS A 121 1.33 21.11 -12.77
C LYS A 121 2.05 20.33 -13.86
N THR A 122 3.37 20.22 -13.74
CA THR A 122 4.20 19.38 -14.61
C THR A 122 5.13 18.50 -13.78
N TRP A 123 5.48 17.34 -14.34
CA TRP A 123 6.30 16.34 -13.66
C TRP A 123 7.44 15.86 -14.56
N SER A 124 8.56 15.53 -13.96
CA SER A 124 9.66 14.89 -14.67
C SER A 124 9.25 13.54 -15.24
N LYS A 125 10.02 13.02 -16.19
CA LYS A 125 9.96 11.61 -16.53
C LYS A 125 10.34 10.74 -15.33
N PRO A 126 9.82 9.48 -15.23
CA PRO A 126 10.21 8.58 -14.17
C PRO A 126 11.71 8.29 -14.17
N LYS A 127 12.34 8.36 -13.00
CA LYS A 127 13.71 7.94 -12.73
C LYS A 127 13.69 6.67 -11.89
N VAL A 128 14.33 5.61 -12.35
CA VAL A 128 14.42 4.36 -11.58
C VAL A 128 15.35 4.56 -10.39
N LEU A 129 14.83 4.36 -9.19
CA LEU A 129 15.59 4.45 -7.94
C LEU A 129 16.14 3.11 -7.48
N ALA A 130 15.33 2.07 -7.53
CA ALA A 130 15.66 0.75 -7.02
C ALA A 130 14.99 -0.34 -7.86
N GLY A 131 15.56 -1.53 -7.90
CA GLY A 131 15.14 -2.61 -8.77
C GLY A 131 15.86 -2.60 -10.12
N PRO A 132 15.39 -3.42 -11.10
CA PRO A 132 15.96 -3.46 -12.44
C PRO A 132 15.90 -2.10 -13.14
N LYS A 133 16.95 -1.76 -13.89
CA LYS A 133 17.04 -0.52 -14.70
C LYS A 133 16.79 -0.75 -16.18
N THR A 134 16.82 -2.01 -16.62
CA THR A 134 16.51 -2.44 -17.99
C THR A 134 15.81 -3.79 -17.96
N MET A 135 15.18 -4.20 -19.05
CA MET A 135 14.48 -5.51 -19.16
C MET A 135 15.39 -6.72 -18.96
N ASN A 136 16.69 -6.57 -19.20
CA ASN A 136 17.69 -7.64 -19.05
C ASN A 136 18.54 -7.50 -17.79
N ASP A 137 18.19 -6.58 -16.92
CA ASP A 137 18.88 -6.36 -15.65
C ASP A 137 18.46 -7.44 -14.64
N GLU A 138 19.42 -8.19 -14.11
CA GLU A 138 19.17 -9.24 -13.12
C GLU A 138 19.06 -8.70 -11.68
N THR A 139 19.10 -7.38 -11.50
CA THR A 139 18.87 -6.75 -10.20
C THR A 139 17.52 -7.22 -9.64
N PRO A 140 17.48 -7.69 -8.39
CA PRO A 140 16.22 -8.13 -7.79
C PRO A 140 15.18 -7.01 -7.75
N ILE A 141 13.91 -7.37 -7.93
CA ILE A 141 12.81 -6.41 -7.90
C ILE A 141 12.75 -5.65 -6.57
N ALA A 142 12.39 -4.37 -6.66
CA ALA A 142 12.08 -3.51 -5.53
C ALA A 142 10.58 -3.15 -5.56
N SER A 143 9.94 -3.19 -4.39
CA SER A 143 8.47 -3.04 -4.29
C SER A 143 8.08 -2.14 -3.13
N TRP A 144 6.95 -1.46 -3.27
CA TRP A 144 6.25 -0.77 -2.19
C TRP A 144 7.10 0.30 -1.51
N GLY A 145 7.73 1.16 -2.33
CA GLY A 145 8.55 2.27 -1.85
C GLY A 145 7.71 3.32 -1.13
N PHE A 146 8.10 3.71 0.07
CA PHE A 146 7.45 4.78 0.82
C PHE A 146 8.46 5.85 1.25
N PRO A 147 8.06 7.14 1.15
CA PRO A 147 8.98 8.25 1.42
C PRO A 147 8.87 8.73 2.87
N MET A 148 9.98 9.24 3.41
CA MET A 148 10.02 10.11 4.58
C MET A 148 10.99 11.27 4.30
N VAL A 149 10.68 12.45 4.83
CA VAL A 149 11.50 13.66 4.64
C VAL A 149 11.91 14.18 6.00
N SER A 150 13.22 14.38 6.19
CA SER A 150 13.76 14.99 7.39
C SER A 150 13.53 16.50 7.40
N ARG A 151 13.77 17.13 8.54
CA ARG A 151 13.68 18.58 8.66
C ARG A 151 14.74 19.31 7.83
N SER A 152 15.90 18.72 7.61
CA SER A 152 16.97 19.28 6.76
C SER A 152 16.60 19.25 5.28
N GLY A 153 15.64 18.39 4.89
CA GLY A 153 15.25 18.15 3.50
C GLY A 153 15.80 16.84 2.91
N ARG A 154 16.52 16.02 3.70
CA ARG A 154 16.90 14.68 3.25
C ARG A 154 15.65 13.85 2.96
N ILE A 155 15.61 13.26 1.76
CA ILE A 155 14.53 12.38 1.31
C ILE A 155 14.98 10.94 1.45
N TYR A 156 14.30 10.16 2.27
CA TYR A 156 14.44 8.71 2.31
C TYR A 156 13.37 8.06 1.45
N VAL A 157 13.76 7.04 0.68
CA VAL A 157 12.82 6.10 0.05
C VAL A 157 13.15 4.70 0.56
N ILE A 158 12.23 4.13 1.32
CA ILE A 158 12.36 2.81 1.94
C ILE A 158 11.46 1.83 1.17
N TYR A 159 11.94 0.65 0.86
CA TYR A 159 11.25 -0.31 0.01
C TYR A 159 11.55 -1.77 0.40
N ASN A 160 10.70 -2.67 -0.06
CA ASN A 160 10.90 -4.11 0.05
C ASN A 160 11.81 -4.58 -1.09
N GLN A 161 13.00 -5.06 -0.76
CA GLN A 161 13.95 -5.62 -1.70
C GLN A 161 13.83 -7.15 -1.70
N TYR A 162 13.39 -7.71 -2.81
CA TYR A 162 13.31 -9.15 -2.99
C TYR A 162 14.67 -9.84 -2.83
N VAL A 163 14.69 -11.01 -2.18
CA VAL A 163 15.86 -11.87 -2.08
C VAL A 163 15.68 -13.05 -3.04
N PRO A 164 16.51 -13.19 -4.08
CA PRO A 164 16.35 -14.23 -5.09
C PRO A 164 16.25 -15.64 -4.52
N GLY A 165 15.26 -16.40 -5.00
CA GLY A 165 15.01 -17.78 -4.56
C GLY A 165 14.34 -17.90 -3.18
N LYS A 166 14.04 -16.80 -2.50
CA LYS A 166 13.43 -16.79 -1.16
C LYS A 166 12.00 -16.22 -1.24
N VAL A 167 11.03 -17.08 -1.40
CA VAL A 167 9.61 -16.71 -1.51
C VAL A 167 8.78 -17.62 -0.64
N SER A 168 7.90 -17.08 0.18
CA SER A 168 6.85 -17.80 0.87
C SER A 168 5.57 -17.84 0.03
N THR A 169 4.93 -16.67 -0.22
CA THR A 169 3.73 -16.57 -1.05
C THR A 169 3.96 -15.76 -2.32
N ASN A 170 4.59 -14.60 -2.20
CA ASN A 170 4.77 -13.67 -3.31
C ASN A 170 6.10 -12.91 -3.19
N ARG A 171 6.86 -12.82 -4.31
CA ARG A 171 8.14 -12.09 -4.36
C ARG A 171 8.03 -10.59 -4.09
N GLN A 172 6.88 -9.97 -4.40
CA GLN A 172 6.66 -8.55 -4.14
C GLN A 172 6.59 -8.23 -2.64
N HIS A 173 6.20 -9.21 -1.84
CA HIS A 173 6.00 -9.05 -0.40
C HIS A 173 7.16 -9.64 0.40
N THR A 174 7.84 -10.68 -0.14
CA THR A 174 8.93 -11.38 0.53
C THR A 174 10.24 -10.65 0.28
N GLY A 175 10.80 -10.03 1.31
CA GLY A 175 12.07 -9.35 1.12
C GLY A 175 12.57 -8.63 2.36
N VAL A 176 13.69 -7.96 2.18
CA VAL A 176 14.36 -7.20 3.23
C VAL A 176 14.08 -5.70 3.07
N MET A 177 13.97 -5.01 4.19
CA MET A 177 13.81 -3.56 4.18
C MET A 177 15.13 -2.90 3.78
N THR A 178 15.07 -2.13 2.71
CA THR A 178 16.21 -1.42 2.13
C THR A 178 15.83 0.04 1.91
N ALA A 179 16.77 0.94 2.01
CA ALA A 179 16.53 2.35 1.77
C ALA A 179 17.68 2.99 0.98
N ILE A 180 17.32 4.06 0.30
CA ILE A 180 18.21 5.04 -0.31
C ILE A 180 17.80 6.42 0.17
N TYR A 181 18.69 7.40 0.08
CA TYR A 181 18.36 8.78 0.40
C TYR A 181 18.96 9.76 -0.62
N SER A 182 18.40 10.97 -0.63
CA SER A 182 18.89 12.12 -1.41
C SER A 182 18.95 13.35 -0.52
N ASP A 183 20.06 14.09 -0.61
CA ASP A 183 20.29 15.37 0.07
C ASP A 183 20.13 16.58 -0.87
N ASP A 184 19.85 16.33 -2.13
CA ASP A 184 19.82 17.33 -3.21
C ASP A 184 18.50 17.32 -3.99
N LYS A 185 17.39 17.07 -3.30
CA LYS A 185 16.03 17.09 -3.87
C LYS A 185 15.81 16.06 -4.99
N GLY A 186 16.46 14.90 -4.86
CA GLY A 186 16.29 13.77 -5.78
C GLY A 186 17.16 13.82 -7.03
N GLU A 187 18.10 14.78 -7.13
CA GLU A 187 19.07 14.84 -8.24
C GLU A 187 20.01 13.65 -8.19
N THR A 188 20.61 13.41 -7.00
CA THR A 188 21.45 12.22 -6.76
C THR A 188 20.92 11.42 -5.58
N TRP A 189 21.27 10.12 -5.56
CA TRP A 189 20.81 9.16 -4.55
C TRP A 189 21.99 8.35 -4.03
N SER A 190 21.93 8.01 -2.74
CA SER A 190 22.89 7.12 -2.10
C SER A 190 22.85 5.72 -2.70
N GLU A 191 23.90 4.93 -2.44
CA GLU A 191 23.83 3.49 -2.64
C GLU A 191 22.77 2.86 -1.70
N PRO A 192 22.10 1.77 -2.14
CA PRO A 192 21.13 1.06 -1.31
C PRO A 192 21.77 0.50 -0.02
N GLN A 193 21.12 0.74 1.11
CA GLN A 193 21.55 0.22 2.40
C GLN A 193 20.42 -0.52 3.09
N ARG A 194 20.73 -1.59 3.80
CA ARG A 194 19.75 -2.28 4.63
C ARG A 194 19.36 -1.42 5.82
N VAL A 195 18.05 -1.29 6.02
CA VAL A 195 17.44 -0.76 7.24
C VAL A 195 17.47 -1.85 8.31
N PRO A 196 17.57 -1.53 9.60
CA PRO A 196 17.46 -2.52 10.69
C PRO A 196 16.26 -3.43 10.50
N GLY A 197 16.47 -4.72 10.70
CA GLY A 197 15.64 -5.79 10.15
C GLY A 197 14.17 -5.79 10.59
N VAL A 198 13.33 -6.29 9.70
CA VAL A 198 11.96 -6.69 10.02
C VAL A 198 12.03 -7.85 11.03
N PRO A 199 11.46 -7.72 12.23
CA PRO A 199 11.52 -8.79 13.23
C PRO A 199 10.74 -10.01 12.74
N ARG A 200 11.27 -11.19 13.07
CA ARG A 200 10.55 -12.44 12.84
C ARG A 200 9.28 -12.48 13.69
N SER A 201 8.24 -12.99 13.10
CA SER A 201 6.93 -13.17 13.73
C SER A 201 6.51 -14.63 13.71
N VAL A 202 5.61 -15.01 14.62
CA VAL A 202 4.94 -16.32 14.60
C VAL A 202 4.11 -16.55 13.33
N ASN A 203 3.85 -15.50 12.59
CA ASN A 203 3.12 -15.51 11.32
C ASN A 203 4.02 -15.74 10.09
N ASP A 204 5.35 -15.69 10.25
CA ASP A 204 6.31 -15.93 9.17
C ASP A 204 6.49 -17.42 8.87
N SER A 205 7.08 -17.74 7.72
CA SER A 205 7.45 -19.11 7.37
C SER A 205 8.32 -19.75 8.43
N SER A 206 8.11 -21.03 8.69
CA SER A 206 8.97 -21.84 9.56
C SER A 206 10.39 -21.99 9.01
N ASP A 207 10.58 -21.85 7.69
CA ASP A 207 11.92 -21.73 7.07
C ASP A 207 12.50 -20.34 7.33
N THR A 208 13.42 -20.24 8.29
CA THR A 208 14.07 -18.99 8.70
C THR A 208 14.96 -18.37 7.60
N SER A 209 15.27 -19.11 6.54
CA SER A 209 16.01 -18.57 5.39
C SER A 209 15.13 -17.72 4.45
N ILE A 210 13.80 -17.79 4.60
CA ILE A 210 12.84 -16.97 3.87
C ILE A 210 12.59 -15.68 4.67
N PRO A 211 12.82 -14.49 4.09
CA PRO A 211 12.49 -13.23 4.74
C PRO A 211 11.01 -13.11 5.07
N SER A 212 10.67 -12.25 6.04
CA SER A 212 9.29 -11.90 6.34
C SER A 212 8.60 -11.30 5.12
N GLU A 213 7.28 -11.51 5.02
CA GLU A 213 6.45 -10.92 3.98
C GLU A 213 5.73 -9.69 4.54
N TRP A 214 6.03 -8.53 3.98
CA TRP A 214 5.49 -7.26 4.49
C TRP A 214 5.36 -6.23 3.38
N VAL A 215 4.42 -5.30 3.56
CA VAL A 215 4.23 -4.14 2.68
C VAL A 215 3.78 -2.93 3.48
N VAL A 216 4.12 -1.75 2.97
CA VAL A 216 3.59 -0.46 3.42
C VAL A 216 2.82 0.13 2.25
N TRP A 217 1.52 0.40 2.44
CA TRP A 217 0.63 0.87 1.37
C TRP A 217 0.24 2.33 1.50
N GLN A 218 0.25 2.85 2.73
CA GLN A 218 -0.15 4.22 3.01
C GLN A 218 1.07 5.09 3.32
N ARG A 219 0.93 6.38 3.07
CA ARG A 219 1.98 7.34 3.39
C ARG A 219 2.30 7.32 4.90
N PRO A 220 3.58 7.33 5.29
CA PRO A 220 3.98 7.51 6.68
C PRO A 220 3.40 8.78 7.29
N LEU A 221 2.90 8.69 8.52
CA LEU A 221 2.39 9.83 9.28
C LEU A 221 3.50 10.41 10.16
N ARG A 222 3.85 11.69 9.95
CA ARG A 222 4.73 12.41 10.86
C ARG A 222 3.97 12.77 12.13
N LEU A 223 4.42 12.29 13.28
CA LEU A 223 3.69 12.46 14.56
C LEU A 223 3.96 13.79 15.24
N GLY A 224 5.15 14.36 15.07
CA GLY A 224 5.58 15.59 15.72
C GLY A 224 6.69 16.31 14.95
N ASN A 225 7.36 17.22 15.65
CA ASN A 225 8.46 18.02 15.10
C ASN A 225 9.85 17.43 15.41
N ASP A 226 9.91 16.20 15.85
CA ASP A 226 11.12 15.50 16.30
C ASP A 226 11.62 14.43 15.32
N GLY A 227 11.09 14.41 14.12
CA GLY A 227 11.45 13.40 13.10
C GLY A 227 10.83 12.02 13.33
N HIS A 228 9.86 11.94 14.22
CA HIS A 228 9.15 10.70 14.52
C HIS A 228 8.05 10.45 13.48
N TYR A 229 8.15 9.31 12.78
CA TYR A 229 7.14 8.84 11.84
C TYR A 229 6.50 7.53 12.32
N LEU A 230 5.19 7.42 12.10
CA LEU A 230 4.42 6.18 12.28
C LEU A 230 4.04 5.62 10.91
N VAL A 231 4.30 4.33 10.72
CA VAL A 231 4.03 3.60 9.49
C VAL A 231 3.17 2.40 9.79
N GLY A 232 2.06 2.28 9.09
CA GLY A 232 1.23 1.08 9.13
C GLY A 232 1.76 0.03 8.17
N VAL A 233 1.83 -1.21 8.64
CA VAL A 233 2.40 -2.34 7.91
C VAL A 233 1.36 -3.44 7.76
N THR A 234 1.22 -3.97 6.56
CA THR A 234 0.58 -5.27 6.35
C THR A 234 1.65 -6.35 6.40
N ARG A 235 1.49 -7.32 7.29
CA ARG A 235 2.25 -8.56 7.25
C ARG A 235 1.42 -9.64 6.59
N TYR A 236 1.96 -10.27 5.55
CA TYR A 236 1.39 -11.49 4.97
C TYR A 236 1.83 -12.68 5.81
N THR A 237 0.90 -13.56 6.10
CA THR A 237 1.21 -14.76 6.86
C THR A 237 1.66 -15.89 5.94
N ALA A 238 2.56 -16.72 6.40
CA ALA A 238 2.99 -17.89 5.63
C ALA A 238 1.83 -18.90 5.42
N PRO A 239 1.86 -19.70 4.35
CA PRO A 239 0.77 -20.62 4.03
C PRO A 239 0.34 -21.54 5.17
N GLU A 240 1.27 -21.97 6.00
CA GLU A 240 1.02 -22.82 7.17
C GLU A 240 0.14 -22.16 8.25
N HIS A 241 0.04 -20.82 8.23
CA HIS A 241 -0.75 -20.03 9.18
C HIS A 241 -2.09 -19.54 8.60
N HIS A 242 -2.38 -19.81 7.33
CA HIS A 242 -3.60 -19.35 6.64
C HIS A 242 -4.90 -19.87 7.26
N HIS A 243 -4.84 -20.84 8.16
CA HIS A 243 -5.99 -21.29 8.94
C HIS A 243 -6.42 -20.28 10.02
N LYS A 244 -5.50 -19.37 10.43
CA LYS A 244 -5.78 -18.27 11.36
C LYS A 244 -6.04 -16.97 10.58
N TYR A 245 -5.07 -16.50 9.81
CA TYR A 245 -5.10 -15.22 9.09
C TYR A 245 -4.42 -15.37 7.72
N ARG A 246 -4.76 -14.48 6.78
CA ARG A 246 -4.03 -14.27 5.52
C ARG A 246 -3.10 -13.07 5.63
N THR A 247 -3.59 -12.02 6.29
CA THR A 247 -2.85 -10.79 6.54
C THR A 247 -3.22 -10.25 7.92
N VAL A 248 -2.26 -9.57 8.53
CA VAL A 248 -2.42 -8.87 9.79
C VAL A 248 -1.80 -7.48 9.70
N THR A 249 -2.24 -6.57 10.55
CA THR A 249 -1.69 -5.21 10.62
C THR A 249 -0.75 -5.07 11.82
N GLU A 250 0.42 -4.52 11.54
CA GLU A 250 1.45 -4.13 12.50
C GLU A 250 1.83 -2.66 12.28
N PHE A 251 2.65 -2.09 13.14
CA PHE A 251 3.11 -0.70 13.00
C PHE A 251 4.61 -0.58 13.24
N ILE A 252 5.22 0.44 12.63
CA ILE A 252 6.62 0.81 12.85
C ILE A 252 6.70 2.27 13.21
N HIS A 253 7.41 2.58 14.30
CA HIS A 253 7.88 3.93 14.58
C HIS A 253 9.31 4.08 14.06
N PHE A 254 9.54 5.07 13.21
CA PHE A 254 10.87 5.58 12.87
C PHE A 254 11.17 6.76 13.76
N MET A 255 12.21 6.66 14.59
CA MET A 255 12.40 7.55 15.74
C MET A 255 13.37 8.70 15.48
N ASN A 256 14.21 8.63 14.44
CA ASN A 256 15.35 9.54 14.27
C ASN A 256 15.53 10.08 12.84
N ILE A 257 14.44 10.24 12.08
CA ILE A 257 14.51 10.71 10.69
C ILE A 257 15.14 12.12 10.59
N ASP A 258 14.88 13.01 11.56
CA ASP A 258 15.42 14.38 11.58
C ASP A 258 16.90 14.48 11.96
N ASP A 259 17.52 13.40 12.40
CA ASP A 259 18.95 13.33 12.67
C ASP A 259 19.77 13.04 11.39
N ASP A 260 19.10 12.83 10.25
CA ASP A 260 19.70 12.49 8.96
C ASP A 260 20.63 11.26 9.01
N PRO A 261 20.26 10.16 9.68
CA PRO A 261 21.14 9.01 9.80
C PRO A 261 21.32 8.30 8.45
N GLU A 262 22.40 7.53 8.32
CA GLU A 262 22.49 6.53 7.26
C GLU A 262 21.35 5.49 7.44
N PRO A 263 20.79 4.91 6.35
CA PRO A 263 19.68 3.96 6.47
C PRO A 263 19.92 2.79 7.45
N LYS A 264 21.16 2.31 7.56
CA LYS A 264 21.55 1.27 8.53
C LYS A 264 21.51 1.71 10.00
N GLU A 265 21.46 3.03 10.26
CA GLU A 265 21.44 3.67 11.58
C GLU A 265 20.06 4.17 11.96
N LEU A 266 19.04 3.94 11.12
CA LEU A 266 17.66 4.24 11.43
C LEU A 266 17.21 3.48 12.69
N VAL A 267 16.57 4.17 13.61
CA VAL A 267 16.03 3.61 14.84
C VAL A 267 14.56 3.28 14.64
N LEU A 268 14.25 1.98 14.59
CA LEU A 268 12.91 1.47 14.39
C LEU A 268 12.37 0.82 15.66
N LYS A 269 11.10 1.08 15.97
CA LYS A 269 10.37 0.36 16.99
C LYS A 269 9.12 -0.27 16.38
N TRP A 270 9.13 -1.59 16.29
CA TRP A 270 7.99 -2.38 15.83
C TRP A 270 6.98 -2.55 16.96
N VAL A 271 5.69 -2.47 16.63
CA VAL A 271 4.57 -2.52 17.57
C VAL A 271 3.50 -3.47 17.04
N LEU A 272 2.84 -4.16 17.95
CA LEU A 272 1.79 -5.15 17.66
C LEU A 272 2.27 -6.25 16.71
N THR A 273 3.46 -6.77 16.98
CA THR A 273 4.01 -7.90 16.21
C THR A 273 3.56 -9.24 16.80
N GLY A 274 3.52 -10.26 15.96
CA GLY A 274 3.21 -11.61 16.38
C GLY A 274 1.75 -11.82 16.71
N GLU A 275 1.43 -12.30 17.92
CA GLU A 275 0.05 -12.58 18.34
C GLU A 275 -0.72 -11.32 18.76
N ASP A 276 -0.02 -10.24 19.07
CA ASP A 276 -0.62 -8.96 19.46
C ASP A 276 -1.05 -8.11 18.25
N CYS A 277 -0.84 -8.58 17.03
CA CYS A 277 -1.18 -7.87 15.80
C CYS A 277 -2.68 -7.56 15.69
N LEU A 278 -3.04 -6.49 14.97
CA LEU A 278 -4.44 -6.24 14.66
C LEU A 278 -4.92 -7.23 13.58
N HIS A 279 -6.05 -7.87 13.84
CA HIS A 279 -6.67 -8.81 12.92
C HIS A 279 -8.19 -8.79 13.01
N THR A 280 -8.86 -9.25 11.96
CA THR A 280 -10.33 -9.39 11.88
C THR A 280 -10.75 -10.81 11.47
N GLY A 281 -9.85 -11.78 11.62
CA GLY A 281 -10.04 -13.18 11.29
C GLY A 281 -9.37 -13.59 10.00
N VAL A 282 -9.68 -13.01 8.83
CA VAL A 282 -9.12 -13.46 7.54
C VAL A 282 -8.11 -12.46 6.98
N HIS A 283 -8.55 -11.26 6.69
CA HIS A 283 -7.73 -10.16 6.15
C HIS A 283 -7.87 -8.94 7.06
N CYS A 284 -6.74 -8.36 7.44
CA CYS A 284 -6.63 -7.07 8.10
C CYS A 284 -5.36 -6.40 7.61
N GLU A 285 -5.49 -5.45 6.71
CA GLU A 285 -4.37 -4.96 5.91
C GLU A 285 -4.52 -3.49 5.51
N GLU A 286 -3.44 -2.93 4.94
CA GLU A 286 -3.39 -1.60 4.34
C GLU A 286 -3.89 -0.48 5.29
N PRO A 287 -3.34 -0.38 6.50
CA PRO A 287 -3.77 0.59 7.49
C PRO A 287 -3.54 2.03 7.02
N GLY A 288 -4.62 2.80 6.90
CA GLY A 288 -4.59 4.26 6.66
C GLY A 288 -4.73 4.99 7.99
N ILE A 289 -3.74 5.83 8.37
CA ILE A 289 -3.68 6.48 9.69
C ILE A 289 -3.91 7.96 9.55
N VAL A 290 -4.80 8.51 10.41
CA VAL A 290 -4.99 9.96 10.57
C VAL A 290 -4.94 10.35 12.03
N LYS A 291 -4.54 11.60 12.30
CA LYS A 291 -4.53 12.18 13.65
C LYS A 291 -5.87 12.86 13.93
N LEU A 292 -6.40 12.64 15.13
CA LEU A 292 -7.63 13.30 15.59
C LEU A 292 -7.31 14.62 16.31
N PRO A 293 -8.28 15.58 16.37
CA PRO A 293 -8.08 16.85 17.07
C PRO A 293 -7.74 16.73 18.55
N ASP A 294 -8.14 15.64 19.20
CA ASP A 294 -7.83 15.34 20.60
C ASP A 294 -6.46 14.64 20.79
N GLY A 295 -5.70 14.49 19.73
CA GLY A 295 -4.37 13.87 19.74
C GLY A 295 -4.35 12.36 19.60
N ARG A 296 -5.50 11.67 19.68
CA ARG A 296 -5.59 10.24 19.36
C ARG A 296 -5.27 10.01 17.90
N LEU A 297 -4.89 8.76 17.59
CA LEU A 297 -4.76 8.30 16.21
C LEU A 297 -5.93 7.39 15.85
N PHE A 298 -6.42 7.54 14.63
CA PHE A 298 -7.45 6.67 14.05
C PHE A 298 -6.85 5.94 12.85
N VAL A 299 -7.08 4.64 12.77
CA VAL A 299 -6.68 3.83 11.62
C VAL A 299 -7.90 3.22 10.94
N LEU A 300 -7.96 3.33 9.62
CA LEU A 300 -8.90 2.62 8.78
C LEU A 300 -8.21 1.41 8.15
N LEU A 301 -8.86 0.26 8.20
CA LEU A 301 -8.32 -1.05 7.86
C LEU A 301 -9.14 -1.68 6.73
N ARG A 302 -8.46 -2.14 5.68
CA ARG A 302 -9.00 -3.05 4.67
C ARG A 302 -9.16 -4.43 5.30
N THR A 303 -10.34 -5.02 5.18
CA THR A 303 -10.62 -6.32 5.82
C THR A 303 -11.37 -7.28 4.91
N GLY A 304 -11.38 -8.57 5.30
CA GLY A 304 -12.19 -9.62 4.64
C GLY A 304 -13.60 -9.76 5.20
N THR A 305 -14.04 -8.85 6.07
CA THR A 305 -15.34 -8.97 6.77
C THR A 305 -16.55 -8.50 5.97
N GLY A 306 -16.35 -7.89 4.80
CA GLY A 306 -17.38 -7.20 4.02
C GLY A 306 -17.57 -5.73 4.40
N TYR A 307 -16.75 -5.23 5.33
CA TYR A 307 -16.75 -3.86 5.85
C TYR A 307 -15.33 -3.33 5.98
N PRO A 308 -15.07 -2.01 5.82
CA PRO A 308 -13.90 -1.41 6.40
C PRO A 308 -13.99 -1.52 7.92
N CYS A 309 -12.87 -1.71 8.60
CA CYS A 309 -12.83 -1.64 10.06
C CYS A 309 -11.93 -0.50 10.53
N TRP A 310 -12.12 -0.06 11.75
CA TRP A 310 -11.32 1.00 12.36
C TRP A 310 -10.79 0.60 13.73
N SER A 311 -9.74 1.26 14.15
CA SER A 311 -9.16 1.15 15.50
C SER A 311 -8.62 2.50 15.92
N VAL A 312 -8.41 2.71 17.23
CA VAL A 312 -7.83 3.93 17.77
C VAL A 312 -6.65 3.63 18.69
N SER A 313 -5.70 4.57 18.70
CA SER A 313 -4.62 4.62 19.67
C SER A 313 -4.71 5.91 20.49
N THR A 314 -4.47 5.80 21.81
CA THR A 314 -4.45 6.92 22.75
C THR A 314 -3.05 7.26 23.24
N ASP A 315 -2.03 6.53 22.81
CA ASP A 315 -0.64 6.62 23.27
C ASP A 315 0.36 6.85 22.14
N GLY A 316 -0.11 7.47 21.03
CA GLY A 316 0.74 7.81 19.89
C GLY A 316 1.06 6.65 18.97
N GLY A 317 0.26 5.57 18.98
CA GLY A 317 0.40 4.43 18.06
C GLY A 317 1.11 3.23 18.67
N PHE A 318 1.38 3.22 19.97
CA PHE A 318 2.03 2.08 20.64
C PHE A 318 1.04 0.98 21.02
N THR A 319 -0.19 1.35 21.36
CA THR A 319 -1.28 0.38 21.55
C THR A 319 -2.51 0.81 20.78
N TRP A 320 -3.35 -0.16 20.40
CA TRP A 320 -4.53 0.06 19.57
C TRP A 320 -5.71 -0.74 20.10
N SER A 321 -6.92 -0.19 19.97
CA SER A 321 -8.14 -0.91 20.29
C SER A 321 -8.36 -2.08 19.34
N ALA A 322 -9.19 -3.05 19.74
CA ALA A 322 -9.63 -4.09 18.80
C ALA A 322 -10.34 -3.45 17.59
N PRO A 323 -10.14 -3.97 16.36
CA PRO A 323 -10.80 -3.45 15.18
C PRO A 323 -12.33 -3.56 15.27
N GLU A 324 -13.02 -2.47 14.93
CA GLU A 324 -14.47 -2.41 14.85
C GLU A 324 -14.95 -2.05 13.45
N LYS A 325 -16.14 -2.50 13.09
CA LYS A 325 -16.80 -2.21 11.82
C LYS A 325 -17.06 -0.70 11.68
N LEU A 326 -16.72 -0.12 10.50
CA LEU A 326 -17.00 1.27 10.21
C LEU A 326 -18.49 1.49 9.98
N LEU A 327 -19.07 2.41 10.73
CA LEU A 327 -20.45 2.87 10.58
C LEU A 327 -20.47 4.32 10.09
N ASP A 328 -21.63 4.80 9.63
CA ASP A 328 -21.80 6.22 9.34
C ASP A 328 -21.70 7.07 10.64
N ARG A 329 -22.21 6.53 11.77
CA ARG A 329 -22.13 7.11 13.13
C ARG A 329 -22.32 6.03 14.17
N ASP A 330 -22.15 6.35 15.43
CA ASP A 330 -22.47 5.44 16.52
C ASP A 330 -23.91 4.93 16.43
N GLY A 331 -24.07 3.59 16.41
CA GLY A 331 -25.36 2.94 16.25
C GLY A 331 -26.00 3.07 14.87
N GLY A 332 -25.27 3.63 13.90
CA GLY A 332 -25.74 3.84 12.53
C GLY A 332 -25.55 2.62 11.60
N LYS A 333 -25.53 2.88 10.29
CA LYS A 333 -25.42 1.85 9.27
C LYS A 333 -23.96 1.59 8.91
N PRO A 334 -23.57 0.32 8.70
CA PRO A 334 -22.23 0.00 8.23
C PRO A 334 -22.05 0.34 6.76
N PHE A 335 -20.85 0.78 6.41
CA PHE A 335 -20.41 0.85 5.01
C PHE A 335 -20.00 -0.52 4.52
N LEU A 336 -20.47 -0.91 3.35
CA LEU A 336 -20.08 -2.19 2.72
C LEU A 336 -18.78 -2.02 1.93
N HIS A 337 -17.90 -3.05 1.97
CA HIS A 337 -16.64 -2.97 1.24
C HIS A 337 -16.05 -4.37 0.97
N PRO A 338 -15.64 -4.68 -0.28
CA PRO A 338 -14.89 -5.91 -0.56
C PRO A 338 -13.45 -5.81 -0.03
N VAL A 339 -12.67 -6.88 -0.16
CA VAL A 339 -11.23 -6.81 0.09
C VAL A 339 -10.57 -5.92 -0.97
N SER A 340 -10.52 -4.62 -0.69
CA SER A 340 -10.01 -3.55 -1.55
C SER A 340 -9.42 -2.43 -0.70
N PRO A 341 -8.47 -1.63 -1.22
CA PRO A 341 -7.98 -0.46 -0.49
C PRO A 341 -9.12 0.47 -0.07
N CYS A 342 -9.05 0.96 1.17
CA CYS A 342 -9.97 1.95 1.72
C CYS A 342 -9.17 3.07 2.44
N PRO A 343 -8.41 3.87 1.69
CA PRO A 343 -7.59 4.93 2.28
C PRO A 343 -8.44 6.00 2.97
N ILE A 344 -7.86 6.62 4.00
CA ILE A 344 -8.44 7.75 4.73
C ILE A 344 -7.44 8.89 4.80
N TYR A 345 -7.92 10.13 4.73
CA TYR A 345 -7.10 11.34 4.77
C TYR A 345 -7.77 12.48 5.54
N ASP A 346 -6.94 13.36 6.12
CA ASP A 346 -7.36 14.68 6.56
C ASP A 346 -7.74 15.54 5.35
N TRP A 347 -8.80 16.35 5.45
CA TRP A 347 -9.22 17.17 4.34
C TRP A 347 -8.66 18.60 4.40
N LYS A 348 -8.99 19.41 5.38
CA LYS A 348 -8.61 20.84 5.39
C LYS A 348 -7.10 21.02 5.40
N GLY A 349 -6.53 21.29 4.22
CA GLY A 349 -5.13 21.56 4.03
C GLY A 349 -4.20 20.36 4.21
N CYS A 350 -4.75 19.15 4.34
CA CYS A 350 -4.01 17.93 4.71
C CYS A 350 -3.22 18.05 6.02
N GLU A 351 -3.60 19.00 6.89
CA GLU A 351 -3.02 19.15 8.21
C GLU A 351 -3.54 18.04 9.14
N ALA A 352 -2.61 17.33 9.77
CA ALA A 352 -2.96 16.28 10.70
C ALA A 352 -3.83 16.83 11.85
N GLY A 353 -5.01 16.23 12.05
CA GLY A 353 -5.96 16.64 13.08
C GLY A 353 -6.88 17.79 12.68
N SER A 354 -7.09 18.04 11.38
CA SER A 354 -8.00 19.08 10.87
C SER A 354 -9.44 18.95 11.38
N GLY A 355 -9.84 17.78 11.83
CA GLY A 355 -11.20 17.44 12.24
C GLY A 355 -12.16 17.10 11.10
N PHE A 356 -11.73 17.22 9.85
CA PHE A 356 -12.46 16.80 8.66
C PHE A 356 -11.67 15.76 7.90
N TYR A 357 -12.34 14.68 7.51
CA TYR A 357 -11.73 13.50 6.92
C TYR A 357 -12.52 13.04 5.71
N TYR A 358 -11.89 12.31 4.83
CA TYR A 358 -12.56 11.54 3.78
C TYR A 358 -11.91 10.19 3.58
N ALA A 359 -12.71 9.22 3.19
CA ALA A 359 -12.23 7.90 2.83
C ALA A 359 -12.86 7.44 1.51
N LEU A 360 -12.19 6.48 0.85
CA LEU A 360 -12.65 5.91 -0.41
C LEU A 360 -13.13 4.47 -0.19
N ILE A 361 -14.35 4.17 -0.64
CA ILE A 361 -14.98 2.87 -0.47
C ILE A 361 -15.76 2.44 -1.72
N HIS A 362 -16.07 1.16 -1.84
CA HIS A 362 -16.94 0.67 -2.93
C HIS A 362 -18.43 0.62 -2.56
N ASN A 363 -18.76 0.74 -1.29
CA ASN A 363 -20.10 0.73 -0.71
C ASN A 363 -20.99 -0.43 -1.20
N LYS A 364 -20.40 -1.59 -1.41
CA LYS A 364 -21.11 -2.83 -1.76
C LYS A 364 -20.36 -4.07 -1.30
N PHE A 365 -21.10 -5.11 -0.94
CA PHE A 365 -20.58 -6.44 -0.67
C PHE A 365 -21.73 -7.45 -0.73
N ASP A 366 -21.52 -8.59 -1.40
CA ASP A 366 -22.48 -9.69 -1.43
C ASP A 366 -22.03 -10.80 -0.47
N PHE A 367 -22.70 -10.92 0.66
CA PHE A 367 -22.42 -11.93 1.69
C PHE A 367 -22.73 -13.37 1.26
N ASN A 368 -23.48 -13.57 0.18
CA ASN A 368 -23.72 -14.90 -0.39
C ASN A 368 -22.57 -15.37 -1.26
N ASN A 369 -21.73 -14.46 -1.73
CA ASN A 369 -20.52 -14.78 -2.48
C ASN A 369 -19.35 -15.04 -1.52
N LYS A 370 -18.85 -16.27 -1.51
CA LYS A 370 -17.72 -16.67 -0.64
C LYS A 370 -16.38 -16.02 -1.03
N ASN A 371 -16.27 -15.45 -2.24
CA ASN A 371 -15.07 -14.73 -2.65
C ASN A 371 -15.05 -13.32 -2.04
N PRO A 372 -14.14 -12.98 -1.11
CA PRO A 372 -14.07 -11.66 -0.53
C PRO A 372 -13.49 -10.61 -1.51
N TRP A 373 -12.83 -11.05 -2.58
CA TRP A 373 -12.27 -10.24 -3.65
C TRP A 373 -13.34 -9.92 -4.72
N GLN A 374 -14.44 -9.33 -4.29
CA GLN A 374 -15.56 -9.01 -5.16
C GLN A 374 -15.25 -7.82 -6.06
N ASN A 375 -16.17 -7.53 -6.98
CA ASN A 375 -16.00 -6.45 -7.94
C ASN A 375 -15.71 -5.09 -7.26
N ARG A 376 -14.63 -4.43 -7.69
CA ARG A 376 -14.13 -3.14 -7.19
C ARG A 376 -14.63 -1.98 -8.06
N GLY A 377 -15.90 -1.69 -7.99
CA GLY A 377 -16.48 -0.55 -8.70
C GLY A 377 -18.00 -0.45 -8.52
N PRO A 378 -18.57 0.75 -8.64
CA PRO A 378 -17.92 2.05 -8.63
C PRO A 378 -17.13 2.37 -7.36
N LEU A 379 -16.39 3.50 -7.37
CA LEU A 379 -15.68 4.02 -6.19
C LEU A 379 -16.39 5.26 -5.68
N TYR A 380 -16.56 5.35 -4.38
CA TYR A 380 -17.22 6.45 -3.69
C TYR A 380 -16.30 7.09 -2.68
N LEU A 381 -16.49 8.38 -2.45
CA LEU A 381 -15.93 9.13 -1.35
C LEU A 381 -17.00 9.29 -0.24
N ILE A 382 -16.61 9.00 0.99
CA ILE A 382 -17.35 9.33 2.20
C ILE A 382 -16.62 10.45 2.94
N ALA A 383 -17.30 11.56 3.16
CA ALA A 383 -16.78 12.69 3.91
C ALA A 383 -17.21 12.58 5.38
N GLY A 384 -16.34 12.97 6.30
CA GLY A 384 -16.58 12.81 7.71
C GLY A 384 -16.01 13.94 8.56
N LYS A 385 -16.51 14.01 9.81
CA LYS A 385 -16.10 15.00 10.81
C LYS A 385 -15.84 14.33 12.14
N TYR A 386 -14.80 14.81 12.83
CA TYR A 386 -14.52 14.42 14.20
C TYR A 386 -15.69 14.74 15.14
N GLN A 387 -16.04 13.77 15.99
CA GLN A 387 -17.10 13.89 17.01
C GLN A 387 -16.50 13.66 18.41
N PRO A 388 -16.39 14.73 19.21
CA PRO A 388 -15.89 14.61 20.57
C PRO A 388 -16.77 13.68 21.40
N GLY A 389 -16.15 12.73 22.12
CA GLY A 389 -16.83 11.80 23.01
C GLY A 389 -17.57 10.64 22.33
N ALA A 390 -17.64 10.60 21.00
CA ALA A 390 -18.20 9.46 20.29
C ALA A 390 -17.30 8.22 20.42
N LYS A 391 -17.90 7.04 20.42
CA LYS A 391 -17.16 5.77 20.40
C LYS A 391 -16.38 5.64 19.10
N GLN A 392 -17.06 5.79 17.94
CA GLN A 392 -16.42 5.96 16.63
C GLN A 392 -16.11 7.45 16.44
N PRO A 393 -14.86 7.88 16.53
CA PRO A 393 -14.52 9.30 16.67
C PRO A 393 -14.70 10.11 15.38
N ILE A 394 -14.94 9.48 14.24
CA ILE A 394 -15.25 10.16 12.97
C ILE A 394 -16.63 9.67 12.51
N TRP A 395 -17.57 10.59 12.36
CA TRP A 395 -18.86 10.32 11.74
C TRP A 395 -18.84 10.76 10.28
N PHE A 396 -19.31 9.87 9.41
CA PHE A 396 -19.32 10.07 7.97
C PHE A 396 -20.72 10.35 7.46
N THR A 397 -20.82 10.99 6.29
CA THR A 397 -22.08 11.13 5.56
C THR A 397 -22.65 9.77 5.21
N ALA A 398 -23.95 9.56 5.47
CA ALA A 398 -24.60 8.28 5.20
C ALA A 398 -24.72 7.96 3.70
N GLU A 399 -24.65 9.00 2.85
CA GLU A 399 -24.73 8.88 1.39
C GLU A 399 -23.35 9.12 0.77
N PRO A 400 -22.64 8.05 0.35
CA PRO A 400 -21.37 8.17 -0.33
C PRO A 400 -21.49 8.89 -1.68
N LYS A 401 -20.60 9.83 -1.98
CA LYS A 401 -20.57 10.55 -3.26
C LYS A 401 -19.75 9.75 -4.29
N LEU A 402 -20.28 9.64 -5.50
CA LEU A 402 -19.62 8.93 -6.59
C LEU A 402 -18.30 9.62 -6.98
N PHE A 403 -17.18 8.92 -6.81
CA PHE A 403 -15.85 9.42 -7.13
C PHE A 403 -15.36 8.93 -8.49
N ILE A 404 -15.51 7.64 -8.78
CA ILE A 404 -15.21 7.05 -10.10
C ILE A 404 -16.38 6.20 -10.54
N ASP A 405 -16.98 6.58 -11.67
CA ASP A 405 -18.06 5.87 -12.33
C ASP A 405 -17.53 4.79 -13.27
N ARG A 406 -16.77 3.85 -12.72
CA ARG A 406 -16.36 2.66 -13.48
C ARG A 406 -16.88 1.42 -12.78
N PRO A 407 -17.53 0.48 -13.50
CA PRO A 407 -18.21 -0.66 -12.87
C PRO A 407 -17.25 -1.67 -12.24
N SER A 408 -15.96 -1.63 -12.57
CA SER A 408 -14.95 -2.57 -12.04
C SER A 408 -13.53 -2.01 -12.17
N GLY A 409 -12.55 -2.67 -11.52
CA GLY A 409 -11.13 -2.38 -11.70
C GLY A 409 -10.61 -1.16 -10.95
N ASN A 410 -11.36 -0.61 -9.98
CA ASN A 410 -10.91 0.52 -9.19
C ASN A 410 -10.14 0.00 -7.96
N SER A 411 -8.82 0.17 -7.98
CA SER A 411 -7.95 -0.04 -6.82
C SER A 411 -7.15 1.22 -6.62
N PHE A 412 -7.20 1.79 -5.41
CA PHE A 412 -6.61 3.08 -5.13
C PHE A 412 -5.58 2.98 -4.04
N TYR A 413 -4.34 3.14 -4.41
CA TYR A 413 -3.23 3.37 -3.51
C TYR A 413 -2.80 4.82 -3.69
N ALA A 414 -3.39 5.67 -2.88
CA ALA A 414 -3.32 7.10 -3.05
C ALA A 414 -2.51 7.77 -1.94
N SER A 415 -2.22 9.04 -2.15
CA SER A 415 -1.65 9.96 -1.17
C SER A 415 -2.39 11.30 -1.24
N CYS A 416 -2.20 12.14 -0.23
CA CYS A 416 -2.82 13.46 -0.19
C CYS A 416 -1.78 14.51 0.16
N THR A 417 -1.78 15.63 -0.56
CA THR A 417 -0.97 16.81 -0.26
C THR A 417 -1.80 18.08 -0.38
N GLN A 418 -1.22 19.20 0.05
CA GLN A 418 -1.79 20.52 -0.15
C GLN A 418 -1.10 21.23 -1.33
N VAL A 419 -1.89 21.73 -2.27
CA VAL A 419 -1.40 22.53 -3.41
C VAL A 419 -2.15 23.85 -3.43
N ASP A 420 -1.45 24.96 -3.22
CA ASP A 420 -2.03 26.30 -3.18
C ASP A 420 -3.29 26.39 -2.28
N GLY A 421 -3.23 25.80 -1.09
CA GLY A 421 -4.32 25.76 -0.12
C GLY A 421 -5.44 24.79 -0.45
N LYS A 422 -5.34 24.01 -1.53
CA LYS A 422 -6.32 22.99 -1.92
C LYS A 422 -5.84 21.60 -1.54
N CYS A 423 -6.72 20.78 -1.01
CA CYS A 423 -6.46 19.36 -0.79
C CYS A 423 -6.46 18.63 -2.13
N VAL A 424 -5.36 17.96 -2.47
CA VAL A 424 -5.24 17.17 -3.71
C VAL A 424 -4.99 15.71 -3.36
N LEU A 425 -5.90 14.87 -3.81
CA LEU A 425 -5.73 13.41 -3.78
C LEU A 425 -4.98 12.97 -5.02
N TRP A 426 -3.82 12.37 -4.83
CA TRP A 426 -2.99 11.77 -5.88
C TRP A 426 -3.23 10.28 -5.90
N TYR A 427 -3.50 9.70 -7.06
CA TYR A 427 -3.93 8.30 -7.16
C TYR A 427 -3.53 7.65 -8.49
N ASN A 428 -3.45 6.35 -8.46
CA ASN A 428 -3.28 5.53 -9.65
C ASN A 428 -4.65 5.10 -10.19
N ASP A 429 -5.01 5.52 -11.39
CA ASP A 429 -6.22 5.03 -12.05
C ASP A 429 -5.94 3.76 -12.84
N GLN A 430 -6.68 2.68 -12.55
CA GLN A 430 -6.53 1.34 -13.12
C GLN A 430 -5.13 0.72 -12.94
N LYS A 431 -4.38 1.15 -11.93
CA LYS A 431 -2.96 0.83 -11.77
C LYS A 431 -2.14 1.13 -13.03
N PHE A 432 -2.49 2.21 -13.73
CA PHE A 432 -1.92 2.58 -15.03
C PHE A 432 -1.57 4.06 -15.11
N TYR A 433 -2.55 4.95 -15.02
CA TYR A 433 -2.33 6.40 -14.99
C TYR A 433 -2.01 6.88 -13.59
N LEU A 434 -1.10 7.86 -13.47
CA LEU A 434 -0.88 8.58 -12.21
C LEU A 434 -1.51 9.97 -12.33
N LEU A 435 -2.49 10.24 -11.47
CA LEU A 435 -3.39 11.38 -11.58
C LEU A 435 -3.52 12.11 -10.25
N GLY A 436 -4.07 13.33 -10.29
CA GLY A 436 -4.44 14.10 -9.11
C GLY A 436 -5.83 14.73 -9.26
N LYS A 437 -6.59 14.76 -8.17
CA LYS A 437 -7.91 15.37 -8.11
C LYS A 437 -8.06 16.27 -6.89
N ILE A 438 -8.56 17.47 -7.11
CA ILE A 438 -8.88 18.41 -6.03
C ILE A 438 -10.09 17.87 -5.26
N ILE A 439 -9.95 17.80 -3.94
CA ILE A 439 -11.04 17.46 -3.03
C ILE A 439 -11.52 18.77 -2.39
N GLY A 440 -12.47 19.41 -3.04
CA GLY A 440 -13.05 20.69 -2.62
C GLY A 440 -14.21 20.53 -1.63
N PRO A 441 -14.79 21.66 -1.15
CA PRO A 441 -15.88 21.63 -0.19
C PRO A 441 -17.15 20.94 -0.71
N GLU A 442 -17.37 20.88 -2.01
CA GLU A 442 -18.49 20.18 -2.64
C GLU A 442 -18.56 18.69 -2.28
N TRP A 443 -17.44 18.09 -1.95
CA TRP A 443 -17.39 16.69 -1.48
C TRP A 443 -17.90 16.54 -0.04
N PHE A 444 -17.92 17.65 0.72
CA PHE A 444 -18.32 17.69 2.12
C PHE A 444 -19.72 18.28 2.36
N GLU A 445 -20.50 18.55 1.30
CA GLU A 445 -21.92 18.93 1.46
C GLU A 445 -22.65 17.90 2.32
N GLY A 446 -23.37 18.38 3.34
CA GLY A 446 -24.03 17.53 4.34
C GLY A 446 -23.17 17.17 5.56
N VAL A 447 -21.91 17.60 5.60
CA VAL A 447 -21.07 17.55 6.81
C VAL A 447 -21.16 18.87 7.54
N ASP A 448 -21.62 18.87 8.80
CA ASP A 448 -21.79 20.09 9.61
C ASP A 448 -20.49 20.89 9.73
N GLY A 449 -20.58 22.23 9.52
CA GLY A 449 -19.46 23.15 9.68
C GLY A 449 -18.52 23.28 8.47
N VAL A 450 -18.93 22.78 7.31
CA VAL A 450 -18.34 23.10 6.01
C VAL A 450 -19.12 24.26 5.40
N HIS A 451 -18.46 25.39 5.20
CA HIS A 451 -19.01 26.61 4.58
C HIS A 451 -18.17 26.99 3.37
#